data_39a628d3365068c0462e6fc416583d02
#
_entry.id   39a628d3365068c0462e6fc416583d02
#
_cell.length_a   1.000
_cell.length_b   1.000
_cell.length_c   1.000
_cell.angle_alpha   90.00
_cell.angle_beta   90.00
_cell.angle_gamma   90.00
#
_symmetry.space_group_name_H-M   'P 1'
#
loop_
_entity.id
_entity.type
_entity.pdbx_description
1 polymer ?
#
loop_
_entity_poly.entity_id
_entity_poly.type
_entity_poly.pdbx_seq_one_letter_code
_entity_poly.pdbx_strand_id
1 'polypeptide(L)' 'TGKMVKILDGPFKNMSGKIIDVDMKTQKLNVSVDLFGQETTVEVDLSDIESI' A
#
# COMPACT_ATOMS: atom_id res chain seq x y z
N THR A 1 2.43 10.98 1.56
CA THR A 1 2.07 10.39 2.84
C THR A 1 0.64 10.77 3.22
N GLY A 2 -0.05 9.86 3.89
CA GLY A 2 -1.43 10.09 4.27
C GLY A 2 -2.44 9.89 3.17
N LYS A 3 -2.00 9.50 1.99
CA LYS A 3 -2.87 9.29 0.86
C LYS A 3 -3.40 7.87 0.85
N MET A 4 -4.65 7.70 0.47
CA MET A 4 -5.23 6.38 0.35
C MET A 4 -4.97 5.82 -1.03
N VAL A 5 -4.65 4.55 -1.08
CA VAL A 5 -4.42 3.83 -2.33
C VAL A 5 -5.09 2.47 -2.27
N LYS A 6 -5.37 1.93 -3.44
CA LYS A 6 -5.92 0.59 -3.55
C LYS A 6 -4.85 -0.31 -4.18
N ILE A 7 -4.66 -1.47 -3.59
CA ILE A 7 -3.70 -2.44 -4.09
C ILE A 7 -4.36 -3.22 -5.22
N LEU A 8 -3.73 -3.19 -6.39
CA LEU A 8 -4.30 -3.82 -7.59
C LEU A 8 -3.80 -5.24 -7.80
N ASP A 9 -2.62 -5.55 -7.30
CA ASP A 9 -2.02 -6.86 -7.50
C ASP A 9 -1.15 -7.21 -6.30
N GLY A 10 -0.78 -8.48 -6.20
CA GLY A 10 0.07 -8.97 -5.14
C GLY A 10 -0.72 -9.69 -4.07
N PRO A 11 -0.09 -9.97 -2.93
CA PRO A 11 -0.74 -10.73 -1.87
C PRO A 11 -1.90 -10.00 -1.21
N PHE A 12 -1.99 -8.69 -1.39
CA PHE A 12 -3.03 -7.88 -0.76
C PHE A 12 -3.96 -7.25 -1.80
N LYS A 13 -4.15 -7.95 -2.90
CA LYS A 13 -5.00 -7.50 -3.98
C LYS A 13 -6.41 -7.17 -3.48
N ASN A 14 -6.98 -6.09 -4.02
CA ASN A 14 -8.32 -5.60 -3.67
C ASN A 14 -8.42 -5.02 -2.26
N MET A 15 -7.30 -4.75 -1.63
CA MET A 15 -7.30 -4.08 -0.34
C MET A 15 -6.89 -2.62 -0.52
N SER A 16 -7.43 -1.78 0.33
CA SER A 16 -7.04 -0.39 0.36
C SER A 16 -6.18 -0.14 1.58
N GLY A 17 -5.28 0.82 1.46
CA GLY A 17 -4.40 1.15 2.54
C GLY A 17 -3.99 2.61 2.49
N LYS A 18 -3.24 3.01 3.48
CA LYS A 18 -2.76 4.38 3.59
C LYS A 18 -1.25 4.40 3.38
N ILE A 19 -0.77 5.29 2.53
CA ILE A 19 0.66 5.41 2.29
C ILE A 19 1.32 6.00 3.52
N ILE A 20 2.33 5.31 4.04
CA ILE A 20 3.09 5.80 5.18
C ILE A 20 4.51 6.16 4.79
N ASP A 21 5.03 5.58 3.72
CA ASP A 21 6.37 5.92 3.26
C ASP A 21 6.50 5.57 1.78
N VAL A 22 7.44 6.22 1.10
CA VAL A 22 7.69 5.99 -0.32
C VAL A 22 9.19 5.83 -0.51
N ASP A 23 9.58 4.75 -1.19
CA ASP A 23 10.98 4.54 -1.56
C ASP A 23 11.12 4.74 -3.07
N MET A 24 11.69 5.88 -3.43
CA MET A 24 11.83 6.23 -4.84
C MET A 24 12.96 5.48 -5.53
N LYS A 25 13.89 4.94 -4.77
CA LYS A 25 15.01 4.20 -5.35
C LYS A 25 14.56 2.87 -5.93
N THR A 26 13.72 2.17 -5.19
CA THR A 26 13.21 0.88 -5.62
C THR A 26 11.81 0.97 -6.19
N GLN A 27 11.21 2.17 -6.15
CA GLN A 27 9.84 2.42 -6.60
C GLN A 27 8.86 1.55 -5.83
N LYS A 28 9.02 1.53 -4.52
CA LYS A 28 8.16 0.77 -3.64
C LYS A 28 7.52 1.68 -2.62
N LEU A 29 6.38 1.25 -2.12
CA LEU A 29 5.62 1.98 -1.12
C LEU A 29 5.42 1.12 0.11
N ASN A 30 5.49 1.76 1.26
CA ASN A 30 5.03 1.14 2.50
C ASN A 30 3.62 1.63 2.75
N VAL A 31 2.69 0.70 2.80
CA VAL A 31 1.28 1.01 2.95
C VAL A 31 0.76 0.32 4.20
N SER A 32 -0.01 1.05 4.98
CA SER A 32 -0.67 0.50 6.15
C SER A 32 -2.03 -0.01 5.76
N VAL A 33 -2.26 -1.30 5.97
CA VAL A 33 -3.56 -1.92 5.71
C VAL A 33 -4.13 -2.44 7.01
N ASP A 34 -5.46 -2.49 7.07
CA ASP A 34 -6.16 -2.98 8.25
C ASP A 34 -6.58 -4.42 7.98
N LEU A 35 -5.92 -5.36 8.65
CA LEU A 35 -6.21 -6.78 8.53
C LEU A 35 -6.74 -7.28 9.86
N PHE A 36 -7.97 -7.76 9.85
CA PHE A 36 -8.58 -8.37 11.05
C PHE A 36 -8.54 -7.44 12.26
N GLY A 37 -8.77 -6.16 12.04
CA GLY A 37 -8.75 -5.18 13.11
C GLY A 37 -7.38 -4.77 13.57
N GLN A 38 -6.34 -5.17 12.85
CA GLN A 38 -4.96 -4.82 13.17
C GLN A 38 -4.34 -4.08 12.00
N GLU A 39 -3.60 -3.03 12.33
CA GLU A 39 -2.89 -2.27 11.31
C GLU A 39 -1.56 -2.96 11.01
N THR A 40 -1.35 -3.27 9.73
CA THR A 40 -0.16 -3.96 9.28
C THR A 40 0.49 -3.18 8.14
N THR A 41 1.79 -3.00 8.21
CA THR A 41 2.52 -2.35 7.14
C THR A 41 2.96 -3.39 6.12
N VAL A 42 2.69 -3.11 4.85
CA VAL A 42 3.09 -3.98 3.75
C VAL A 42 3.81 -3.17 2.71
N GLU A 43 4.71 -3.81 1.99
CA GLU A 43 5.45 -3.19 0.91
C GLU A 43 4.84 -3.60 -0.42
N VAL A 44 4.55 -2.61 -1.26
CA VAL A 44 3.97 -2.85 -2.59
C VAL A 44 4.72 -2.01 -3.62
N ASP A 45 4.65 -2.46 -4.88
CA ASP A 45 5.25 -1.71 -5.97
C ASP A 45 4.37 -0.52 -6.34
N LEU A 46 5.00 0.53 -6.82
CA LEU A 46 4.25 1.71 -7.29
C LEU A 46 3.27 1.37 -8.38
N SER A 47 3.60 0.39 -9.23
CA SER A 47 2.73 0.01 -10.33
C SER A 47 1.58 -0.89 -9.90
N ASP A 48 1.63 -1.39 -8.68
CA ASP A 48 0.61 -2.30 -8.18
C ASP A 48 -0.46 -1.60 -7.36
N ILE A 49 -0.47 -0.30 -7.35
CA ILE A 49 -1.44 0.46 -6.58
C ILE A 49 -2.15 1.48 -7.46
N GLU A 50 -3.31 1.88 -7.01
CA GLU A 50 -4.09 2.91 -7.67
C GLU A 50 -4.48 3.96 -6.65
N SER A 51 -4.29 5.22 -7.02
CA SER A 51 -4.69 6.32 -6.16
C SER A 51 -6.21 6.43 -6.09
N ILE A 52 -6.71 6.51 -4.90
CA ILE A 52 -8.16 6.63 -4.69
C ILE A 52 -8.56 8.09 -4.61
#